data_e48396eac3c537af129b8f043efb65e8
#
_entry.id   e48396eac3c537af129b8f043efb65e8
#
_cell.length_a   1.000
_cell.length_b   1.000
_cell.length_c   1.000
_cell.angle_alpha   90.00
_cell.angle_beta   90.00
_cell.angle_gamma   90.00
#
_symmetry.space_group_name_H-M   'P 1'
#
loop_
_entity.id
_entity.type
_entity.pdbx_description
1 polymer ?
#
loop_
_entity_poly.entity_id
_entity_poly.type
_entity_poly.pdbx_seq_one_letter_code
_entity_poly.pdbx_strand_id
1 'polypeptide(L)'
;PKPYDGGIWDLEKFAFFSKAVLSVLPVIGFRPDVIHCHDWQTGLVPVYLHDSFQQNEFFWGIKTVMTIHNLKFQGVWDVKTIKEITGLSSYYFAPDKLEAYKNANYLKGGIVFADAVTTVSNTYAEEIKTPFYGEGLDGLLCARSHDLRGIVNGIDYDSFNPETDPYITLSLIHISEPT
;
A
#
# COMPACT_ATOMS: atom_id res chain seq x y z
N PRO A 1 -21.28 8.60 -7.56
CA PRO A 1 -20.68 7.30 -7.40
C PRO A 1 -19.97 7.22 -6.07
N LYS A 2 -20.18 6.15 -5.31
CA LYS A 2 -19.43 5.91 -4.08
C LYS A 2 -17.98 5.64 -4.46
N PRO A 3 -16.98 6.12 -3.69
CA PRO A 3 -15.57 5.86 -3.98
C PRO A 3 -15.21 4.37 -3.92
N TYR A 4 -16.00 3.59 -3.16
CA TYR A 4 -15.87 2.14 -3.01
C TYR A 4 -17.26 1.49 -3.05
N ASP A 5 -17.43 0.52 -3.95
CA ASP A 5 -18.62 -0.34 -4.02
C ASP A 5 -18.38 -1.71 -3.36
N GLY A 6 -17.13 -2.03 -3.00
CA GLY A 6 -16.73 -3.24 -2.28
C GLY A 6 -16.76 -4.52 -3.12
N GLY A 7 -16.77 -4.41 -4.46
CA GLY A 7 -16.85 -5.54 -5.37
C GLY A 7 -15.75 -5.57 -6.43
N ILE A 8 -15.95 -6.42 -7.43
CA ILE A 8 -15.01 -6.62 -8.54
C ILE A 8 -14.69 -5.31 -9.29
N TRP A 9 -15.64 -4.38 -9.36
CA TRP A 9 -15.47 -3.07 -9.99
C TRP A 9 -14.35 -2.23 -9.37
N ASP A 10 -14.14 -2.36 -8.06
CA ASP A 10 -13.04 -1.66 -7.40
C ASP A 10 -11.68 -2.25 -7.80
N LEU A 11 -11.60 -3.58 -7.94
CA LEU A 11 -10.35 -4.22 -8.36
C LEU A 11 -10.02 -3.89 -9.82
N GLU A 12 -11.01 -3.90 -10.71
CA GLU A 12 -10.85 -3.49 -12.11
C GLU A 12 -10.40 -2.03 -12.22
N LYS A 13 -11.09 -1.13 -11.50
CA LYS A 13 -10.76 0.31 -11.43
C LYS A 13 -9.32 0.54 -10.98
N PHE A 14 -8.88 -0.12 -9.91
CA PHE A 14 -7.54 0.08 -9.38
C PHE A 14 -6.45 -0.69 -10.15
N ALA A 15 -6.78 -1.77 -10.83
CA ALA A 15 -5.89 -2.38 -11.82
C ALA A 15 -5.64 -1.41 -13.00
N PHE A 16 -6.71 -0.84 -13.56
CA PHE A 16 -6.61 0.19 -14.59
C PHE A 16 -5.82 1.41 -14.10
N PHE A 17 -6.15 1.95 -12.93
CA PHE A 17 -5.46 3.10 -12.33
C PHE A 17 -3.96 2.85 -12.19
N SER A 18 -3.57 1.70 -11.63
CA SER A 18 -2.16 1.35 -11.42
C SER A 18 -1.37 1.28 -12.74
N LYS A 19 -2.00 0.77 -13.80
CA LYS A 19 -1.38 0.71 -15.12
C LYS A 19 -1.34 2.07 -15.80
N ALA A 20 -2.41 2.85 -15.66
CA ALA A 20 -2.52 4.20 -16.23
C ALA A 20 -1.48 5.17 -15.65
N VAL A 21 -1.23 5.11 -14.33
CA VAL A 21 -0.19 5.92 -13.66
C VAL A 21 1.17 5.72 -14.32
N LEU A 22 1.58 4.48 -14.55
CA LEU A 22 2.84 4.20 -15.22
C LEU A 22 2.82 4.64 -16.69
N SER A 23 1.73 4.37 -17.40
CA SER A 23 1.63 4.69 -18.83
C SER A 23 1.67 6.20 -19.13
N VAL A 24 1.18 7.04 -18.22
CA VAL A 24 1.13 8.49 -18.44
C VAL A 24 2.48 9.18 -18.23
N LEU A 25 3.38 8.62 -17.42
CA LEU A 25 4.67 9.23 -17.08
C LEU A 25 5.50 9.64 -18.29
N PRO A 26 5.77 8.75 -19.26
CA PRO A 26 6.52 9.16 -20.47
C PRO A 26 5.74 10.12 -21.36
N VAL A 27 4.40 10.07 -21.35
CA VAL A 27 3.57 10.95 -22.18
C VAL A 27 3.67 12.40 -21.71
N ILE A 28 3.69 12.62 -20.39
CA ILE A 28 3.82 13.95 -19.79
C ILE A 28 5.29 14.39 -19.62
N GLY A 29 6.25 13.54 -19.98
CA GLY A 29 7.68 13.83 -19.83
C GLY A 29 8.17 13.90 -18.37
N PHE A 30 7.41 13.33 -17.42
CA PHE A 30 7.77 13.32 -16.00
C PHE A 30 8.37 11.97 -15.61
N ARG A 31 9.68 11.94 -15.40
CA ARG A 31 10.38 10.74 -14.94
C ARG A 31 10.71 10.89 -13.46
N PRO A 32 9.99 10.19 -12.55
CA PRO A 32 10.27 10.22 -11.12
C PRO A 32 11.50 9.35 -10.78
N ASP A 33 12.17 9.65 -9.68
CA ASP A 33 13.14 8.76 -9.07
C ASP A 33 12.47 7.69 -8.21
N VAL A 34 11.35 8.05 -7.57
CA VAL A 34 10.57 7.18 -6.69
C VAL A 34 9.08 7.29 -6.99
N ILE A 35 8.40 6.16 -7.04
CA ILE A 35 6.94 6.07 -7.09
C ILE A 35 6.46 5.60 -5.71
N HIS A 36 5.72 6.45 -5.01
CA HIS A 36 5.18 6.17 -3.69
C HIS A 36 3.74 5.66 -3.81
N CYS A 37 3.54 4.42 -3.40
CA CYS A 37 2.29 3.70 -3.47
C CYS A 37 1.63 3.61 -2.08
N HIS A 38 0.31 3.68 -2.02
CA HIS A 38 -0.45 3.68 -0.78
C HIS A 38 -1.56 2.62 -0.83
N ASP A 39 -1.51 1.67 0.08
CA ASP A 39 -2.48 0.60 0.26
C ASP A 39 -2.73 -0.26 -0.99
N TRP A 40 -3.71 -1.13 -0.92
CA TRP A 40 -4.04 -2.09 -1.98
C TRP A 40 -4.45 -1.44 -3.31
N GLN A 41 -5.00 -0.22 -3.27
CA GLN A 41 -5.45 0.51 -4.45
C GLN A 41 -4.32 0.78 -5.44
N THR A 42 -3.12 0.89 -4.94
CA THR A 42 -1.89 1.09 -5.74
C THR A 42 -0.96 -0.13 -5.72
N GLY A 43 -1.42 -1.23 -5.11
CA GLY A 43 -0.61 -2.45 -4.93
C GLY A 43 -0.11 -3.07 -6.23
N LEU A 44 -0.79 -2.84 -7.35
CA LEU A 44 -0.36 -3.33 -8.65
C LEU A 44 0.68 -2.43 -9.36
N VAL A 45 0.94 -1.22 -8.88
CA VAL A 45 1.96 -0.34 -9.51
C VAL A 45 3.35 -0.98 -9.49
N PRO A 46 3.89 -1.45 -8.35
CA PRO A 46 5.19 -2.15 -8.34
C PRO A 46 5.18 -3.44 -9.18
N VAL A 47 4.04 -4.13 -9.21
CA VAL A 47 3.89 -5.37 -9.99
C VAL A 47 4.00 -5.08 -11.49
N TYR A 48 3.24 -4.11 -12.00
CA TYR A 48 3.29 -3.72 -13.41
C TYR A 48 4.64 -3.13 -13.81
N LEU A 49 5.25 -2.33 -12.92
CA LEU A 49 6.60 -1.82 -13.16
C LEU A 49 7.56 -2.97 -13.43
N HIS A 50 7.52 -4.01 -12.59
CA HIS A 50 8.36 -5.20 -12.75
C HIS A 50 7.98 -6.05 -13.98
N ASP A 51 6.68 -6.21 -14.28
CA ASP A 51 6.18 -7.07 -15.37
C ASP A 51 6.57 -6.53 -16.76
N SER A 52 6.15 -5.31 -17.05
CA SER A 52 6.17 -4.81 -18.43
C SER A 52 6.90 -3.47 -18.61
N PHE A 53 6.86 -2.59 -17.61
CA PHE A 53 7.38 -1.25 -17.78
C PHE A 53 8.90 -1.16 -17.67
N GLN A 54 9.55 -2.00 -16.86
CA GLN A 54 11.02 -2.05 -16.75
C GLN A 54 11.72 -2.48 -18.04
N GLN A 55 11.01 -2.99 -19.04
CA GLN A 55 11.57 -3.27 -20.36
C GLN A 55 11.87 -2.00 -21.17
N ASN A 56 11.29 -0.88 -20.79
CA ASN A 56 11.52 0.44 -21.39
C ASN A 56 12.53 1.23 -20.55
N GLU A 57 13.57 1.76 -21.19
CA GLU A 57 14.65 2.53 -20.55
C GLU A 57 14.18 3.74 -19.73
N PHE A 58 13.03 4.32 -20.07
CA PHE A 58 12.42 5.40 -19.31
C PHE A 58 12.23 5.02 -17.83
N PHE A 59 11.94 3.74 -17.52
CA PHE A 59 11.64 3.26 -16.17
C PHE A 59 12.85 2.68 -15.44
N TRP A 60 14.01 2.63 -16.07
CA TRP A 60 15.18 2.05 -15.43
C TRP A 60 15.62 2.84 -14.20
N GLY A 61 15.84 2.14 -13.10
CA GLY A 61 16.29 2.74 -11.83
C GLY A 61 15.18 3.45 -11.03
N ILE A 62 13.95 3.57 -11.54
CA ILE A 62 12.83 4.06 -10.74
C ILE A 62 12.58 3.09 -9.59
N LYS A 63 12.50 3.63 -8.37
CA LYS A 63 12.25 2.88 -7.14
C LYS A 63 10.79 2.99 -6.71
N THR A 64 10.33 2.01 -5.95
CA THR A 64 8.96 2.00 -5.42
C THR A 64 8.96 1.89 -3.91
N VAL A 65 8.07 2.65 -3.27
CA VAL A 65 7.77 2.56 -1.84
C VAL A 65 6.30 2.19 -1.68
N MET A 66 6.01 1.18 -0.87
CA MET A 66 4.65 0.77 -0.53
C MET A 66 4.35 1.15 0.92
N THR A 67 3.40 2.06 1.14
CA THR A 67 2.91 2.41 2.49
C THR A 67 1.62 1.66 2.80
N ILE A 68 1.61 0.98 3.94
CA ILE A 68 0.44 0.30 4.51
C ILE A 68 -0.17 1.21 5.55
N HIS A 69 -1.38 1.74 5.28
CA HIS A 69 -2.14 2.52 6.26
C HIS A 69 -3.06 1.62 7.09
N ASN A 70 -3.69 0.63 6.44
CA ASN A 70 -4.55 -0.33 7.11
C ASN A 70 -4.45 -1.71 6.42
N LEU A 71 -3.75 -2.63 7.08
CA LEU A 71 -3.48 -3.98 6.56
C LEU A 71 -4.74 -4.83 6.35
N LYS A 72 -5.85 -4.49 7.00
CA LYS A 72 -7.12 -5.21 6.87
C LYS A 72 -7.69 -5.16 5.45
N PHE A 73 -7.43 -4.08 4.71
CA PHE A 73 -7.92 -3.90 3.35
C PHE A 73 -6.85 -4.28 2.34
N GLN A 74 -7.05 -5.37 1.61
CA GLN A 74 -5.98 -5.98 0.82
C GLN A 74 -6.27 -6.08 -0.69
N GLY A 75 -7.53 -5.85 -1.12
CA GLY A 75 -7.91 -6.01 -2.53
C GLY A 75 -7.80 -7.47 -2.98
N VAL A 76 -8.68 -8.33 -2.45
CA VAL A 76 -8.63 -9.79 -2.64
C VAL A 76 -9.79 -10.25 -3.51
N TRP A 77 -9.48 -11.10 -4.51
CA TRP A 77 -10.46 -11.76 -5.37
C TRP A 77 -9.90 -13.05 -5.95
N ASP A 78 -10.73 -13.84 -6.62
CA ASP A 78 -10.26 -15.09 -7.23
C ASP A 78 -9.19 -14.85 -8.32
N VAL A 79 -8.22 -15.76 -8.38
CA VAL A 79 -7.06 -15.66 -9.28
C VAL A 79 -7.46 -15.58 -10.75
N LYS A 80 -8.49 -16.34 -11.18
CA LYS A 80 -8.90 -16.39 -12.59
C LYS A 80 -9.37 -15.02 -13.06
N THR A 81 -10.29 -14.42 -12.32
CA THR A 81 -10.85 -13.10 -12.64
C THR A 81 -9.78 -12.02 -12.60
N ILE A 82 -8.92 -12.00 -11.57
CA ILE A 82 -7.85 -11.01 -11.50
C ILE A 82 -6.83 -11.15 -12.61
N LYS A 83 -6.53 -12.37 -13.02
CA LYS A 83 -5.66 -12.62 -14.17
C LYS A 83 -6.24 -12.07 -15.48
N GLU A 84 -7.54 -12.22 -15.68
CA GLU A 84 -8.26 -11.68 -16.85
C GLU A 84 -8.25 -10.14 -16.83
N ILE A 85 -8.51 -9.51 -15.67
CA ILE A 85 -8.53 -8.05 -15.50
C ILE A 85 -7.15 -7.44 -15.69
N THR A 86 -6.13 -8.03 -15.07
CA THR A 86 -4.78 -7.45 -15.02
C THR A 86 -3.95 -7.73 -16.27
N GLY A 87 -4.24 -8.82 -16.98
CA GLY A 87 -3.41 -9.33 -18.07
C GLY A 87 -2.07 -9.90 -17.63
N LEU A 88 -1.82 -10.03 -16.33
CA LEU A 88 -0.59 -10.60 -15.80
C LEU A 88 -0.49 -12.10 -16.08
N SER A 89 0.73 -12.59 -16.35
CA SER A 89 0.99 -14.01 -16.57
C SER A 89 0.79 -14.83 -15.28
N SER A 90 0.64 -16.15 -15.42
CA SER A 90 0.51 -17.07 -14.28
C SER A 90 1.68 -17.00 -13.30
N TYR A 91 2.84 -16.53 -13.76
CA TYR A 91 4.03 -16.31 -12.91
C TYR A 91 3.76 -15.42 -11.71
N TYR A 92 2.93 -14.39 -11.88
CA TYR A 92 2.61 -13.42 -10.80
C TYR A 92 1.63 -13.97 -9.77
N PHE A 93 0.95 -15.07 -10.06
CA PHE A 93 -0.05 -15.69 -9.17
C PHE A 93 0.50 -16.90 -8.40
N ALA A 94 1.80 -16.93 -8.15
CA ALA A 94 2.43 -17.92 -7.28
C ALA A 94 2.33 -17.50 -5.80
N PRO A 95 2.45 -18.48 -4.84
CA PRO A 95 2.35 -18.20 -3.41
C PRO A 95 3.37 -17.22 -2.84
N ASP A 96 4.52 -17.09 -3.49
CA ASP A 96 5.57 -16.11 -3.17
C ASP A 96 5.33 -14.73 -3.80
N LYS A 97 4.21 -14.53 -4.51
CA LYS A 97 3.85 -13.28 -5.22
C LYS A 97 2.46 -12.79 -4.83
N LEU A 98 1.53 -12.69 -5.78
CA LEU A 98 0.19 -12.16 -5.54
C LEU A 98 -0.76 -13.16 -4.89
N GLU A 99 -0.54 -14.48 -5.02
CA GLU A 99 -1.45 -15.46 -4.46
C GLU A 99 -1.38 -15.44 -2.93
N ALA A 100 -2.55 -15.39 -2.30
CA ALA A 100 -2.75 -15.57 -0.87
C ALA A 100 -4.05 -16.35 -0.62
N TYR A 101 -3.96 -17.50 0.07
CA TYR A 101 -5.12 -18.32 0.42
C TYR A 101 -6.01 -18.66 -0.77
N LYS A 102 -5.40 -19.05 -1.90
CA LYS A 102 -6.04 -19.39 -3.19
C LYS A 102 -6.69 -18.22 -3.93
N ASN A 103 -6.50 -17.00 -3.46
CA ASN A 103 -6.96 -15.77 -4.09
C ASN A 103 -5.77 -14.90 -4.53
N ALA A 104 -6.03 -13.95 -5.43
CA ALA A 104 -5.09 -12.88 -5.73
C ALA A 104 -5.27 -11.74 -4.73
N ASN A 105 -4.16 -11.13 -4.30
CA ASN A 105 -4.13 -10.09 -3.29
C ASN A 105 -3.25 -8.94 -3.78
N TYR A 106 -3.85 -7.76 -4.02
CA TYR A 106 -3.16 -6.60 -4.59
C TYR A 106 -2.14 -6.02 -3.62
N LEU A 107 -2.51 -5.89 -2.33
CA LEU A 107 -1.59 -5.38 -1.32
C LEU A 107 -0.37 -6.28 -1.17
N LYS A 108 -0.58 -7.60 -1.16
CA LYS A 108 0.52 -8.58 -1.14
C LYS A 108 1.45 -8.36 -2.32
N GLY A 109 0.91 -8.20 -3.53
CA GLY A 109 1.71 -7.88 -4.71
C GLY A 109 2.56 -6.62 -4.52
N GLY A 110 1.96 -5.55 -4.02
CA GLY A 110 2.66 -4.31 -3.69
C GLY A 110 3.79 -4.51 -2.69
N ILE A 111 3.56 -5.24 -1.61
CA ILE A 111 4.57 -5.53 -0.59
C ILE A 111 5.70 -6.40 -1.16
N VAL A 112 5.39 -7.37 -2.00
CA VAL A 112 6.41 -8.28 -2.57
C VAL A 112 7.32 -7.55 -3.54
N PHE A 113 6.77 -6.70 -4.41
CA PHE A 113 7.50 -6.10 -5.53
C PHE A 113 8.03 -4.69 -5.26
N ALA A 114 7.63 -4.01 -4.18
CA ALA A 114 8.19 -2.72 -3.82
C ALA A 114 9.64 -2.82 -3.31
N ASP A 115 10.45 -1.80 -3.60
CA ASP A 115 11.83 -1.70 -3.10
C ASP A 115 11.87 -1.47 -1.58
N ALA A 116 10.90 -0.71 -1.03
CA ALA A 116 10.76 -0.49 0.41
C ALA A 116 9.29 -0.54 0.83
N VAL A 117 9.06 -0.90 2.08
CA VAL A 117 7.72 -0.96 2.70
C VAL A 117 7.69 -0.07 3.92
N THR A 118 6.65 0.74 4.03
CA THR A 118 6.44 1.59 5.21
C THR A 118 5.05 1.39 5.79
N THR A 119 4.89 1.78 7.05
CA THR A 119 3.59 1.86 7.72
C THR A 119 3.55 3.06 8.66
N VAL A 120 2.40 3.31 9.28
CA VAL A 120 2.07 4.60 9.91
C VAL A 120 2.57 4.77 11.34
N SER A 121 3.28 3.79 11.91
CA SER A 121 4.00 3.95 13.20
C SER A 121 5.03 2.84 13.40
N ASN A 122 6.03 3.08 14.26
CA ASN A 122 6.99 2.05 14.65
C ASN A 122 6.31 0.89 15.38
N THR A 123 5.35 1.18 16.26
CA THR A 123 4.57 0.16 16.97
C THR A 123 3.81 -0.72 15.99
N TYR A 124 3.09 -0.09 15.03
CA TYR A 124 2.33 -0.83 14.04
C TYR A 124 3.24 -1.68 13.13
N ALA A 125 4.44 -1.21 12.81
CA ALA A 125 5.42 -2.01 12.05
C ALA A 125 5.83 -3.30 12.77
N GLU A 126 5.84 -3.31 14.10
CA GLU A 126 6.08 -4.52 14.90
C GLU A 126 4.81 -5.39 15.02
N GLU A 127 3.66 -4.76 15.27
CA GLU A 127 2.38 -5.45 15.44
C GLU A 127 1.99 -6.27 14.21
N ILE A 128 2.06 -5.69 13.00
CA ILE A 128 1.66 -6.34 11.75
C ILE A 128 2.55 -7.54 11.34
N LYS A 129 3.69 -7.73 12.01
CA LYS A 129 4.53 -8.93 11.87
C LYS A 129 4.05 -10.09 12.74
N THR A 130 3.02 -9.90 13.57
CA THR A 130 2.47 -10.94 14.44
C THR A 130 1.21 -11.57 13.83
N PRO A 131 0.90 -12.84 14.09
CA PRO A 131 -0.30 -13.50 13.57
C PRO A 131 -1.60 -12.79 13.96
N PHE A 132 -1.62 -12.09 15.10
CA PHE A 132 -2.84 -11.41 15.59
C PHE A 132 -3.18 -10.15 14.77
N TYR A 133 -2.18 -9.36 14.39
CA TYR A 133 -2.37 -8.11 13.66
C TYR A 133 -2.00 -8.18 12.18
N GLY A 134 -1.36 -9.27 11.75
CA GLY A 134 -0.81 -9.44 10.41
C GLY A 134 -1.82 -9.75 9.32
N GLU A 135 -3.12 -9.96 9.67
CA GLU A 135 -4.22 -10.18 8.72
C GLU A 135 -3.87 -11.25 7.64
N GLY A 136 -3.11 -12.28 8.07
CA GLY A 136 -2.63 -13.36 7.21
C GLY A 136 -1.40 -13.03 6.34
N LEU A 137 -0.81 -11.84 6.47
CA LEU A 137 0.42 -11.41 5.79
C LEU A 137 1.62 -11.29 6.74
N ASP A 138 1.48 -11.69 8.02
CA ASP A 138 2.51 -11.63 9.04
C ASP A 138 3.82 -12.30 8.62
N GLY A 139 3.75 -13.48 8.01
CA GLY A 139 4.92 -14.20 7.52
C GLY A 139 5.66 -13.42 6.41
N LEU A 140 4.94 -12.79 5.48
CA LEU A 140 5.52 -11.92 4.47
C LEU A 140 6.16 -10.68 5.10
N LEU A 141 5.49 -10.03 6.04
CA LEU A 141 5.99 -8.83 6.71
C LEU A 141 7.20 -9.14 7.60
N CYS A 142 7.26 -10.32 8.22
CA CYS A 142 8.47 -10.82 8.86
C CYS A 142 9.64 -11.00 7.87
N ALA A 143 9.37 -11.59 6.70
CA ALA A 143 10.38 -11.75 5.66
C ALA A 143 10.90 -10.40 5.11
N ARG A 144 10.04 -9.37 5.09
CA ARG A 144 10.38 -8.00 4.67
C ARG A 144 10.77 -7.07 5.83
N SER A 145 11.07 -7.61 7.02
CA SER A 145 11.33 -6.80 8.23
C SER A 145 12.51 -5.82 8.10
N HIS A 146 13.50 -6.15 7.29
CA HIS A 146 14.65 -5.25 7.03
C HIS A 146 14.30 -4.05 6.13
N ASP A 147 13.25 -4.17 5.32
CA ASP A 147 12.76 -3.11 4.42
C ASP A 147 11.54 -2.36 5.01
N LEU A 148 10.92 -2.92 6.07
CA LEU A 148 9.74 -2.35 6.70
C LEU A 148 10.13 -1.27 7.71
N ARG A 149 9.55 -0.07 7.58
CA ARG A 149 9.76 1.07 8.48
C ARG A 149 8.44 1.67 8.92
N GLY A 150 8.33 2.00 10.21
CA GLY A 150 7.24 2.80 10.75
C GLY A 150 7.55 4.30 10.60
N ILE A 151 6.62 5.06 10.01
CA ILE A 151 6.73 6.52 9.86
C ILE A 151 5.42 7.11 10.37
N VAL A 152 5.49 7.88 11.45
CA VAL A 152 4.29 8.50 12.04
C VAL A 152 3.76 9.58 11.12
N ASN A 153 2.43 9.59 10.94
CA ASN A 153 1.76 10.63 10.16
C ASN A 153 1.97 12.00 10.78
N GLY A 154 2.13 13.01 9.94
CA GLY A 154 2.19 14.41 10.38
C GLY A 154 0.85 14.86 10.95
N ILE A 155 0.89 15.79 11.89
CA ILE A 155 -0.26 16.48 12.47
C ILE A 155 -0.04 17.97 12.26
N ASP A 156 -1.08 18.67 11.82
CA ASP A 156 -1.10 20.13 11.79
C ASP A 156 -1.33 20.64 13.21
N TYR A 157 -0.25 21.10 13.85
CA TYR A 157 -0.28 21.61 15.23
C TYR A 157 -1.00 22.95 15.37
N ASP A 158 -1.19 23.69 14.30
CA ASP A 158 -1.95 24.95 14.34
C ASP A 158 -3.46 24.68 14.35
N SER A 159 -3.91 23.74 13.49
CA SER A 159 -5.33 23.36 13.40
C SER A 159 -5.78 22.41 14.51
N PHE A 160 -4.88 21.55 15.02
CA PHE A 160 -5.17 20.54 16.05
C PHE A 160 -4.42 20.83 17.34
N ASN A 161 -4.50 22.08 17.81
CA ASN A 161 -3.87 22.50 19.06
C ASN A 161 -4.88 22.44 20.23
N PRO A 162 -4.71 21.50 21.19
CA PRO A 162 -5.64 21.36 22.32
C PRO A 162 -5.67 22.59 23.23
N GLU A 163 -4.62 23.43 23.25
CA GLU A 163 -4.58 24.63 24.04
C GLU A 163 -5.47 25.76 23.48
N THR A 164 -5.71 25.76 22.19
CA THR A 164 -6.50 26.78 21.48
C THR A 164 -7.82 26.28 20.93
N ASP A 165 -8.09 24.98 21.06
CA ASP A 165 -9.34 24.36 20.57
C ASP A 165 -10.54 24.80 21.44
N PRO A 166 -11.53 25.55 20.89
CA PRO A 166 -12.67 26.04 21.64
C PRO A 166 -13.65 24.94 22.08
N TYR A 167 -13.52 23.72 21.52
CA TYR A 167 -14.37 22.57 21.85
C TYR A 167 -13.79 21.67 22.94
N ILE A 168 -12.52 21.87 23.31
CA ILE A 168 -11.87 21.13 24.39
C ILE A 168 -11.94 21.93 25.68
N THR A 169 -12.53 21.33 26.73
CA THR A 169 -12.54 21.94 28.05
C THR A 169 -11.16 21.91 28.65
N LEU A 170 -10.62 23.04 29.09
CA LEU A 170 -9.27 23.22 29.69
C LEU A 170 -8.94 22.21 30.79
N SER A 171 -9.94 21.68 31.51
CA SER A 171 -9.76 20.67 32.54
C SER A 171 -9.23 19.32 31.97
N LEU A 172 -9.41 19.05 30.69
CA LEU A 172 -8.90 17.83 30.07
C LEU A 172 -7.41 17.91 29.74
N ILE A 173 -6.86 19.10 29.53
CA ILE A 173 -5.44 19.32 29.28
C ILE A 173 -4.61 19.07 30.56
N HIS A 174 -5.19 19.31 31.74
CA HIS A 174 -4.51 19.16 33.03
C HIS A 174 -4.64 17.76 33.66
N ILE A 175 -5.47 16.88 33.10
CA ILE A 175 -5.68 15.49 33.60
C ILE A 175 -4.53 14.56 33.19
N SER A 176 -3.72 14.92 32.22
CA SER A 176 -2.64 14.08 31.66
C SER A 176 -1.25 14.36 32.25
N GLU A 177 -1.11 15.20 33.24
CA GLU A 177 0.18 15.36 33.93
C GLU A 177 0.39 14.19 34.90
N PRO A 178 1.44 13.35 34.70
CA PRO A 178 1.81 12.35 35.68
C PRO A 178 2.36 13.07 36.91
N THR A 179 1.73 12.88 38.05
CA THR A 179 2.29 13.19 39.38
C THR A 179 3.50 12.33 39.66
#